data_58192d6eb2446b2731c79f86a88fd976
#
_entry.id   58192d6eb2446b2731c79f86a88fd976
#
_cell.length_a   1.000
_cell.length_b   1.000
_cell.length_c   1.000
_cell.angle_alpha   90.00
_cell.angle_beta   90.00
_cell.angle_gamma   90.00
#
_symmetry.space_group_name_H-M   'P 1'
#
loop_
_entity.id
_entity.type
_entity.pdbx_description
1 polymer ?
#
loop_
_entity_poly.entity_id
_entity_poly.type
_entity_poly.pdbx_seq_one_letter_code
_entity_poly.pdbx_strand_id
1 'polypeptide(L)'
;MTKHGAALIPAAERVVVPWRQSVKGGTIDDRRLAEVTVSIPARIAGVSLSVPPGVAAECDEAVRAIASLDATHGPQLRPLATMLLRAESIASSKIEHEIASVEDYVRALHGAKSNSSALSMVRATGALDRLVSGPLDLETLLDAHRRLMRDDPIDGPYAGRWRDMQNWVGGSDHSPRGAIYVPPPPDRVPDLMGDLVDFATRDDIAVIPQAAIAHAQLEAIHPFTDGNGRIGRALAAAVVRRRGIARSVTVPVASALAARRGAYFQALNDFHAGDTEPIISLIATASTVAAEESKVTASRLAELPNDWRERVKPSRASAAESLLDKLAAEPVVTTEDVEDDLGLSVATTHRVIDRLRDAGIIRPLTNRTRNQVWGAGDILDELADLDVRIAARVREE
;
A
#
# COMPACT_ATOMS: atom_id res chain seq x y z
N MET A 1 27.86 -11.36 30.79
CA MET A 1 26.45 -11.68 30.64
C MET A 1 26.25 -12.06 29.21
N THR A 2 26.15 -13.34 28.93
CA THR A 2 25.92 -13.92 27.59
C THR A 2 24.58 -13.48 27.04
N LYS A 3 24.57 -12.77 25.91
CA LYS A 3 23.34 -12.49 25.13
C LYS A 3 22.74 -13.85 24.78
N HIS A 4 21.59 -14.15 25.33
CA HIS A 4 20.80 -15.34 24.99
C HIS A 4 20.41 -15.24 23.52
N GLY A 5 20.77 -16.27 22.76
CA GLY A 5 20.66 -16.28 21.33
C GLY A 5 19.23 -16.14 20.82
N ALA A 6 18.89 -14.95 20.39
CA ALA A 6 17.92 -14.79 19.33
C ALA A 6 18.51 -15.42 18.06
N ALA A 7 17.77 -16.25 17.36
CA ALA A 7 18.17 -16.66 16.03
C ALA A 7 18.07 -15.43 15.13
N LEU A 8 19.18 -14.76 14.96
CA LEU A 8 19.32 -13.56 14.15
C LEU A 8 19.26 -13.97 12.69
N ILE A 9 18.48 -13.26 11.87
CA ILE A 9 18.66 -13.29 10.43
C ILE A 9 20.08 -12.78 10.18
N PRO A 10 20.96 -13.56 9.54
CA PRO A 10 22.31 -13.10 9.28
C PRO A 10 22.32 -11.83 8.43
N ALA A 11 23.29 -10.96 8.63
CA ALA A 11 23.53 -9.84 7.74
C ALA A 11 23.67 -10.32 6.29
N ALA A 12 23.28 -9.45 5.35
CA ALA A 12 23.49 -9.72 3.94
C ALA A 12 24.96 -9.93 3.61
N GLU A 13 25.29 -10.98 2.88
CA GLU A 13 26.63 -11.26 2.38
C GLU A 13 27.01 -10.21 1.35
N ARG A 14 28.20 -9.62 1.48
CA ARG A 14 28.73 -8.66 0.51
C ARG A 14 29.70 -9.34 -0.43
N VAL A 15 29.37 -9.39 -1.72
CA VAL A 15 30.16 -10.07 -2.74
C VAL A 15 30.56 -9.08 -3.83
N VAL A 16 31.83 -9.07 -4.21
CA VAL A 16 32.30 -8.30 -5.35
C VAL A 16 32.06 -9.09 -6.62
N VAL A 17 31.35 -8.48 -7.57
CA VAL A 17 31.06 -9.10 -8.86
C VAL A 17 31.54 -8.19 -10.00
N PRO A 18 31.95 -8.76 -11.15
CA PRO A 18 32.30 -7.96 -12.31
C PRO A 18 31.13 -7.10 -12.75
N TRP A 19 31.42 -5.85 -13.11
CA TRP A 19 30.43 -4.92 -13.65
C TRP A 19 30.78 -4.48 -15.06
N ARG A 20 29.78 -4.46 -15.90
CA ARG A 20 29.87 -3.87 -17.23
C ARG A 20 28.64 -3.01 -17.47
N GLN A 21 28.87 -1.74 -17.78
CA GLN A 21 27.79 -0.81 -18.09
C GLN A 21 27.01 -1.26 -19.33
N SER A 22 25.70 -1.42 -19.20
CA SER A 22 24.78 -1.76 -20.30
C SER A 22 24.09 -0.55 -20.90
N VAL A 23 23.95 0.54 -20.16
CA VAL A 23 23.29 1.78 -20.58
C VAL A 23 24.31 2.80 -21.04
N LYS A 24 24.11 3.39 -22.22
CA LYS A 24 24.99 4.45 -22.73
C LYS A 24 24.80 5.75 -21.95
N GLY A 25 25.88 6.47 -21.67
CA GLY A 25 25.84 7.76 -20.98
C GLY A 25 26.72 7.78 -19.72
N GLY A 26 26.40 8.68 -18.81
CA GLY A 26 27.13 8.86 -17.56
C GLY A 26 28.50 9.50 -17.68
N THR A 27 29.19 9.61 -16.56
CA THR A 27 30.53 10.16 -16.43
C THR A 27 31.60 9.17 -16.93
N ILE A 28 32.85 9.62 -17.02
CA ILE A 28 34.02 8.74 -17.31
C ILE A 28 34.12 7.66 -16.21
N ASP A 29 33.86 8.02 -14.96
CA ASP A 29 33.97 7.10 -13.83
C ASP A 29 32.85 6.02 -13.86
N ASP A 30 31.62 6.35 -14.32
CA ASP A 30 30.57 5.35 -14.56
C ASP A 30 31.01 4.30 -15.57
N ARG A 31 31.66 4.75 -16.65
CA ARG A 31 32.16 3.89 -17.74
C ARG A 31 33.39 3.06 -17.37
N ARG A 32 34.15 3.51 -16.37
CA ARG A 32 35.35 2.80 -15.88
C ARG A 32 35.08 1.84 -14.75
N LEU A 33 33.86 1.84 -14.21
CA LEU A 33 33.48 0.90 -13.16
C LEU A 33 33.58 -0.53 -13.71
N ALA A 34 34.46 -1.34 -13.14
CA ALA A 34 34.72 -2.72 -13.56
C ALA A 34 34.14 -3.77 -12.60
N GLU A 35 33.90 -3.36 -11.36
CA GLU A 35 33.41 -4.23 -10.29
C GLU A 35 32.40 -3.49 -9.43
N VAL A 36 31.46 -4.22 -8.82
CA VAL A 36 30.48 -3.70 -7.88
C VAL A 36 30.32 -4.67 -6.71
N THR A 37 30.12 -4.13 -5.52
CA THR A 37 29.76 -4.92 -4.35
C THR A 37 28.25 -5.06 -4.28
N VAL A 38 27.75 -6.26 -4.46
CA VAL A 38 26.33 -6.62 -4.30
C VAL A 38 26.07 -7.15 -2.89
N SER A 39 24.85 -6.99 -2.41
CA SER A 39 24.36 -7.52 -1.14
C SER A 39 23.46 -8.71 -1.40
N ILE A 40 23.80 -9.89 -0.88
CA ILE A 40 23.01 -11.11 -1.02
C ILE A 40 22.33 -11.36 0.33
N PRO A 41 21.00 -11.18 0.44
CA PRO A 41 20.29 -11.41 1.69
C PRO A 41 20.31 -12.89 2.07
N ALA A 42 20.30 -13.18 3.37
CA ALA A 42 20.23 -14.54 3.87
C ALA A 42 18.91 -15.22 3.46
N ARG A 43 18.92 -16.53 3.38
CA ARG A 43 17.69 -17.34 3.26
C ARG A 43 16.95 -17.32 4.60
N ILE A 44 15.63 -17.15 4.56
CA ILE A 44 14.80 -16.97 5.76
C ILE A 44 13.72 -18.04 5.95
N ALA A 45 13.46 -18.89 4.95
CA ALA A 45 12.40 -19.90 5.04
C ALA A 45 12.50 -20.79 6.28
N GLY A 46 13.73 -21.17 6.69
CA GLY A 46 13.99 -22.03 7.85
C GLY A 46 14.34 -21.28 9.15
N VAL A 47 14.31 -19.97 9.19
CA VAL A 47 14.73 -19.18 10.37
C VAL A 47 13.71 -19.30 11.51
N SER A 48 14.21 -19.52 12.73
CA SER A 48 13.41 -19.39 13.95
C SER A 48 13.53 -17.96 14.47
N LEU A 49 12.42 -17.26 14.58
CA LEU A 49 12.41 -15.89 15.08
C LEU A 49 12.24 -15.85 16.59
N SER A 50 13.12 -15.11 17.26
CA SER A 50 12.94 -14.72 18.64
C SER A 50 12.91 -13.19 18.70
N VAL A 51 11.81 -12.65 19.18
CA VAL A 51 11.58 -11.20 19.27
C VAL A 51 11.81 -10.78 20.72
N PRO A 52 12.53 -9.67 21.00
CA PRO A 52 12.67 -9.16 22.36
C PRO A 52 11.31 -8.90 23.02
N PRO A 53 11.17 -9.08 24.36
CA PRO A 53 9.88 -8.97 25.04
C PRO A 53 9.17 -7.64 24.82
N GLY A 54 9.90 -6.52 24.75
CA GLY A 54 9.32 -5.20 24.45
C GLY A 54 8.68 -5.15 23.07
N VAL A 55 9.41 -5.58 22.04
CA VAL A 55 8.91 -5.62 20.65
C VAL A 55 7.80 -6.64 20.48
N ALA A 56 7.85 -7.76 21.22
CA ALA A 56 6.75 -8.73 21.23
C ALA A 56 5.45 -8.12 21.76
N ALA A 57 5.53 -7.30 22.83
CA ALA A 57 4.37 -6.59 23.37
C ALA A 57 3.79 -5.58 22.36
N GLU A 58 4.62 -4.83 21.65
CA GLU A 58 4.19 -3.94 20.54
C GLU A 58 3.48 -4.72 19.44
N CYS A 59 4.02 -5.88 19.04
CA CYS A 59 3.40 -6.75 18.04
C CYS A 59 2.03 -7.28 18.49
N ASP A 60 1.90 -7.68 19.75
CA ASP A 60 0.63 -8.14 20.33
C ASP A 60 -0.42 -7.01 20.37
N GLU A 61 0.01 -5.78 20.65
CA GLU A 61 -0.85 -4.61 20.60
C GLU A 61 -1.35 -4.34 19.19
N ALA A 62 -0.46 -4.38 18.20
CA ALA A 62 -0.81 -4.24 16.79
C ALA A 62 -1.84 -5.30 16.35
N VAL A 63 -1.64 -6.56 16.71
CA VAL A 63 -2.59 -7.64 16.42
C VAL A 63 -3.96 -7.33 17.04
N ARG A 64 -4.01 -6.89 18.32
CA ARG A 64 -5.27 -6.53 18.98
C ARG A 64 -5.96 -5.35 18.31
N ALA A 65 -5.23 -4.31 17.96
CA ALA A 65 -5.77 -3.12 17.29
C ALA A 65 -6.38 -3.46 15.92
N ILE A 66 -5.66 -4.22 15.10
CA ILE A 66 -6.11 -4.66 13.78
C ILE A 66 -7.34 -5.57 13.90
N ALA A 67 -7.28 -6.59 14.76
CA ALA A 67 -8.39 -7.52 14.95
C ALA A 67 -9.65 -6.82 15.49
N SER A 68 -9.48 -5.84 16.40
CA SER A 68 -10.59 -5.02 16.90
C SER A 68 -11.24 -4.18 15.80
N LEU A 69 -10.46 -3.56 14.92
CA LEU A 69 -10.98 -2.83 13.76
C LEU A 69 -11.78 -3.75 12.83
N ASP A 70 -11.21 -4.89 12.46
CA ASP A 70 -11.83 -5.85 11.53
C ASP A 70 -13.13 -6.44 12.10
N ALA A 71 -13.15 -6.83 13.39
CA ALA A 71 -14.32 -7.44 14.03
C ALA A 71 -15.47 -6.44 14.25
N THR A 72 -15.15 -5.19 14.57
CA THR A 72 -16.17 -4.19 14.95
C THR A 72 -16.78 -3.51 13.73
N HIS A 73 -15.97 -3.23 12.72
CA HIS A 73 -16.38 -2.37 11.61
C HIS A 73 -16.28 -3.04 10.22
N GLY A 74 -15.37 -3.99 10.03
CA GLY A 74 -15.11 -4.57 8.72
C GLY A 74 -16.31 -5.22 8.05
N PRO A 75 -17.07 -6.11 8.72
CA PRO A 75 -18.21 -6.78 8.10
C PRO A 75 -19.42 -5.87 7.83
N GLN A 76 -19.55 -4.80 8.59
CA GLN A 76 -20.71 -3.90 8.55
C GLN A 76 -20.53 -2.73 7.59
N LEU A 77 -19.29 -2.34 7.32
CA LEU A 77 -18.96 -1.18 6.51
C LEU A 77 -18.13 -1.59 5.29
N ARG A 78 -18.79 -2.20 4.27
CA ARG A 78 -18.13 -2.49 2.99
C ARG A 78 -17.39 -1.28 2.40
N PRO A 79 -17.93 -0.04 2.46
CA PRO A 79 -17.21 1.14 1.99
C PRO A 79 -15.88 1.37 2.72
N LEU A 80 -15.82 1.10 4.03
CA LEU A 80 -14.60 1.23 4.81
C LEU A 80 -13.48 0.36 4.25
N ALA A 81 -13.74 -0.89 3.93
CA ALA A 81 -12.75 -1.80 3.37
C ALA A 81 -12.13 -1.25 2.08
N THR A 82 -12.97 -0.76 1.17
CA THR A 82 -12.54 -0.14 -0.09
C THR A 82 -11.75 1.15 0.16
N MET A 83 -12.20 1.96 1.11
CA MET A 83 -11.54 3.23 1.44
C MET A 83 -10.17 3.02 2.07
N LEU A 84 -10.05 2.09 3.03
CA LEU A 84 -8.78 1.77 3.68
C LEU A 84 -7.79 1.14 2.69
N LEU A 85 -8.26 0.28 1.79
CA LEU A 85 -7.43 -0.26 0.70
C LEU A 85 -6.87 0.86 -0.20
N ARG A 86 -7.70 1.86 -0.53
CA ARG A 86 -7.29 3.03 -1.31
C ARG A 86 -6.32 3.92 -0.53
N ALA A 87 -6.58 4.17 0.75
CA ALA A 87 -5.70 4.93 1.63
C ALA A 87 -4.29 4.31 1.70
N GLU A 88 -4.20 2.99 1.91
CA GLU A 88 -2.94 2.25 1.89
C GLU A 88 -2.21 2.41 0.56
N SER A 89 -2.91 2.24 -0.56
CA SER A 89 -2.30 2.33 -1.90
C SER A 89 -1.80 3.73 -2.24
N ILE A 90 -2.54 4.77 -1.85
CA ILE A 90 -2.16 6.17 -2.04
C ILE A 90 -0.92 6.48 -1.20
N ALA A 91 -0.94 6.14 0.09
CA ALA A 91 0.18 6.38 0.99
C ALA A 91 1.44 5.60 0.58
N SER A 92 1.28 4.34 0.18
CA SER A 92 2.35 3.50 -0.35
C SER A 92 3.00 4.13 -1.59
N SER A 93 2.22 4.70 -2.50
CA SER A 93 2.72 5.39 -3.68
C SER A 93 3.42 6.70 -3.35
N LYS A 94 2.96 7.44 -2.32
CA LYS A 94 3.62 8.66 -1.84
C LYS A 94 5.05 8.40 -1.32
N ILE A 95 5.32 7.24 -0.73
CA ILE A 95 6.68 6.84 -0.32
C ILE A 95 7.62 6.80 -1.54
N GLU A 96 7.11 6.37 -2.69
CA GLU A 96 7.82 6.30 -3.98
C GLU A 96 7.75 7.61 -4.79
N HIS A 97 7.46 8.75 -4.14
CA HIS A 97 7.37 10.07 -4.76
C HIS A 97 6.21 10.26 -5.76
N GLU A 98 5.25 9.35 -5.79
CA GLU A 98 4.03 9.56 -6.54
C GLU A 98 3.11 10.51 -5.76
N ILE A 99 2.85 11.70 -6.31
CA ILE A 99 2.07 12.75 -5.64
C ILE A 99 0.81 13.04 -6.43
N ALA A 100 -0.34 12.75 -5.83
CA ALA A 100 -1.65 13.14 -6.34
C ALA A 100 -2.61 13.38 -5.17
N SER A 101 -3.62 14.21 -5.39
CA SER A 101 -4.72 14.40 -4.44
C SER A 101 -5.68 13.21 -4.46
N VAL A 102 -6.51 13.08 -3.42
CA VAL A 102 -7.59 12.08 -3.40
C VAL A 102 -8.54 12.29 -4.57
N GLU A 103 -8.84 13.55 -4.92
CA GLU A 103 -9.67 13.85 -6.10
C GLU A 103 -9.01 13.45 -7.42
N ASP A 104 -7.68 13.65 -7.58
CA ASP A 104 -6.96 13.20 -8.77
C ASP A 104 -7.02 11.67 -8.90
N TYR A 105 -6.80 10.96 -7.79
CA TYR A 105 -6.92 9.51 -7.73
C TYR A 105 -8.32 9.06 -8.14
N VAL A 106 -9.36 9.68 -7.60
CA VAL A 106 -10.74 9.34 -7.91
C VAL A 106 -11.08 9.65 -9.37
N ARG A 107 -10.61 10.78 -9.92
CA ARG A 107 -10.74 11.09 -11.35
C ARG A 107 -10.10 10.02 -12.23
N ALA A 108 -8.89 9.57 -11.85
CA ALA A 108 -8.20 8.50 -12.55
C ALA A 108 -8.99 7.18 -12.53
N LEU A 109 -9.53 6.83 -11.36
CA LEU A 109 -10.33 5.61 -11.17
C LEU A 109 -11.55 5.55 -12.09
N HIS A 110 -12.18 6.71 -12.37
CA HIS A 110 -13.36 6.82 -13.27
C HIS A 110 -12.98 7.25 -14.69
N GLY A 111 -11.75 7.00 -15.13
CA GLY A 111 -11.29 7.27 -16.49
C GLY A 111 -11.34 8.74 -16.92
N ALA A 112 -11.38 9.66 -15.95
CA ALA A 112 -11.29 11.09 -16.20
C ALA A 112 -9.83 11.52 -16.38
N LYS A 113 -9.62 12.67 -17.05
CA LYS A 113 -8.27 13.21 -17.22
C LYS A 113 -7.60 13.44 -15.87
N SER A 114 -6.47 12.79 -15.64
CA SER A 114 -5.69 12.84 -14.41
C SER A 114 -4.19 12.83 -14.73
N ASN A 115 -3.34 13.06 -13.73
CA ASN A 115 -1.89 12.99 -13.89
C ASN A 115 -1.39 11.53 -13.82
N SER A 116 -0.13 11.31 -14.19
CA SER A 116 0.51 9.99 -14.19
C SER A 116 0.56 9.35 -12.79
N SER A 117 0.83 10.14 -11.77
CA SER A 117 0.87 9.68 -10.38
C SER A 117 -0.48 9.14 -9.89
N ALA A 118 -1.59 9.80 -10.24
CA ALA A 118 -2.93 9.31 -9.93
C ALA A 118 -3.24 7.97 -10.62
N LEU A 119 -2.84 7.81 -11.88
CA LEU A 119 -2.95 6.53 -12.60
C LEU A 119 -2.08 5.45 -11.97
N SER A 120 -0.85 5.79 -11.55
CA SER A 120 0.03 4.89 -10.81
C SER A 120 -0.60 4.42 -9.49
N MET A 121 -1.23 5.32 -8.73
CA MET A 121 -1.94 4.99 -7.50
C MET A 121 -3.15 4.06 -7.72
N VAL A 122 -3.89 4.25 -8.81
CA VAL A 122 -5.00 3.33 -9.17
C VAL A 122 -4.48 1.94 -9.48
N ARG A 123 -3.36 1.84 -10.22
CA ARG A 123 -2.71 0.55 -10.49
C ARG A 123 -2.18 -0.11 -9.21
N ALA A 124 -1.61 0.68 -8.29
CA ALA A 124 -1.16 0.20 -6.99
C ALA A 124 -2.31 -0.39 -6.16
N THR A 125 -3.50 0.21 -6.22
CA THR A 125 -4.71 -0.35 -5.58
C THR A 125 -5.07 -1.72 -6.17
N GLY A 126 -5.03 -1.86 -7.48
CA GLY A 126 -5.30 -3.15 -8.14
C GLY A 126 -4.24 -4.22 -7.84
N ALA A 127 -2.99 -3.83 -7.63
CA ALA A 127 -1.92 -4.72 -7.21
C ALA A 127 -2.07 -5.18 -5.76
N LEU A 128 -2.36 -4.25 -4.85
CA LEU A 128 -2.63 -4.55 -3.44
C LEU A 128 -3.86 -5.46 -3.30
N ASP A 129 -4.97 -5.14 -3.96
CA ASP A 129 -6.18 -5.96 -3.96
C ASP A 129 -5.88 -7.39 -4.43
N ARG A 130 -5.09 -7.54 -5.49
CA ARG A 130 -4.68 -8.87 -5.99
C ARG A 130 -3.92 -9.68 -4.95
N LEU A 131 -3.01 -9.05 -4.20
CA LEU A 131 -2.21 -9.73 -3.17
C LEU A 131 -3.04 -10.10 -1.94
N VAL A 132 -3.91 -9.21 -1.46
CA VAL A 132 -4.71 -9.47 -0.26
C VAL A 132 -5.89 -10.41 -0.49
N SER A 133 -6.35 -10.56 -1.75
CA SER A 133 -7.48 -11.41 -2.12
C SER A 133 -7.07 -12.77 -2.71
N GLY A 134 -5.81 -12.94 -3.09
CA GLY A 134 -5.29 -14.16 -3.73
C GLY A 134 -4.49 -15.06 -2.79
N PRO A 135 -4.06 -16.24 -3.30
CA PRO A 135 -3.07 -17.05 -2.60
C PRO A 135 -1.74 -16.30 -2.52
N LEU A 136 -0.97 -16.57 -1.48
CA LEU A 136 0.36 -16.01 -1.33
C LEU A 136 1.39 -16.95 -1.98
N ASP A 137 1.66 -16.72 -3.27
CA ASP A 137 2.59 -17.48 -4.10
C ASP A 137 3.33 -16.59 -5.12
N LEU A 138 4.29 -17.15 -5.82
CA LEU A 138 5.10 -16.44 -6.82
C LEU A 138 4.27 -15.93 -7.99
N GLU A 139 3.25 -16.67 -8.42
CA GLU A 139 2.40 -16.28 -9.53
C GLU A 139 1.56 -15.05 -9.16
N THR A 140 1.02 -15.03 -7.97
CA THR A 140 0.25 -13.90 -7.45
C THR A 140 1.11 -12.63 -7.30
N LEU A 141 2.37 -12.78 -6.83
CA LEU A 141 3.33 -11.67 -6.77
C LEU A 141 3.63 -11.11 -8.16
N LEU A 142 3.87 -11.96 -9.14
CA LEU A 142 4.11 -11.54 -10.52
C LEU A 142 2.87 -10.91 -11.16
N ASP A 143 1.66 -11.43 -10.88
CA ASP A 143 0.42 -10.85 -11.38
C ASP A 143 0.14 -9.48 -10.75
N ALA A 144 0.38 -9.33 -9.45
CA ALA A 144 0.28 -8.03 -8.76
C ALA A 144 1.25 -7.00 -9.36
N HIS A 145 2.50 -7.38 -9.57
CA HIS A 145 3.47 -6.52 -10.23
C HIS A 145 3.07 -6.17 -11.68
N ARG A 146 2.50 -7.13 -12.43
CA ARG A 146 1.98 -6.85 -13.78
C ARG A 146 0.87 -5.82 -13.74
N ARG A 147 -0.07 -5.89 -12.79
CA ARG A 147 -1.14 -4.90 -12.63
C ARG A 147 -0.59 -3.52 -12.29
N LEU A 148 0.47 -3.47 -11.48
CA LEU A 148 1.11 -2.22 -11.10
C LEU A 148 1.81 -1.53 -12.27
N MET A 149 2.55 -2.29 -13.10
CA MET A 149 3.53 -1.73 -14.02
C MET A 149 3.15 -1.81 -15.50
N ARG A 150 2.14 -2.61 -15.92
CA ARG A 150 1.84 -2.88 -17.35
C ARG A 150 1.67 -1.65 -18.22
N ASP A 151 1.17 -0.55 -17.66
CA ASP A 151 0.92 0.70 -18.37
C ASP A 151 1.96 1.78 -18.01
N ASP A 152 3.07 1.38 -17.38
CA ASP A 152 4.18 2.29 -17.13
C ASP A 152 4.96 2.54 -18.44
N PRO A 153 5.27 3.80 -18.78
CA PRO A 153 5.92 4.11 -20.05
C PRO A 153 7.36 3.60 -20.17
N ILE A 154 8.03 3.35 -19.03
CA ILE A 154 9.44 2.90 -18.98
C ILE A 154 9.51 1.42 -18.62
N ASP A 155 8.87 1.04 -17.51
CA ASP A 155 8.98 -0.29 -16.90
C ASP A 155 7.88 -1.26 -17.32
N GLY A 156 6.87 -0.80 -18.07
CA GLY A 156 5.81 -1.66 -18.62
C GLY A 156 6.31 -2.92 -19.35
N PRO A 157 7.38 -2.86 -20.17
CA PRO A 157 7.96 -4.05 -20.78
C PRO A 157 8.46 -5.12 -19.80
N TYR A 158 8.72 -4.75 -18.55
CA TYR A 158 9.20 -5.63 -17.47
C TYR A 158 8.09 -6.05 -16.50
N ALA A 159 6.84 -5.62 -16.73
CA ALA A 159 5.71 -5.89 -15.87
C ALA A 159 5.44 -7.39 -15.68
N GLY A 160 5.37 -7.84 -14.44
CA GLY A 160 5.03 -9.23 -14.08
C GLY A 160 6.12 -10.25 -14.35
N ARG A 161 7.38 -9.86 -14.28
CA ARG A 161 8.54 -10.75 -14.36
C ARG A 161 9.69 -10.27 -13.49
N TRP A 162 10.52 -11.20 -13.03
CA TRP A 162 11.74 -10.86 -12.33
C TRP A 162 12.68 -10.12 -13.27
N ARG A 163 13.47 -9.20 -12.71
CA ARG A 163 14.51 -8.50 -13.47
C ARG A 163 15.57 -9.49 -13.97
N ASP A 164 16.05 -9.25 -15.16
CA ASP A 164 17.16 -9.97 -15.80
C ASP A 164 18.42 -9.12 -15.90
N MET A 165 18.39 -7.89 -15.33
CA MET A 165 19.52 -6.99 -15.22
C MET A 165 19.78 -6.60 -13.77
N GLN A 166 21.02 -6.17 -13.50
CA GLN A 166 21.38 -5.59 -12.21
C GLN A 166 20.76 -4.19 -12.08
N ASN A 167 20.08 -3.96 -10.98
CA ASN A 167 19.59 -2.66 -10.56
C ASN A 167 20.30 -2.20 -9.26
N TRP A 168 20.06 -1.00 -8.83
CA TRP A 168 20.61 -0.40 -7.61
C TRP A 168 19.73 0.73 -7.12
N VAL A 169 19.90 1.13 -5.86
CA VAL A 169 19.16 2.21 -5.22
C VAL A 169 20.10 3.40 -4.98
N GLY A 170 19.75 4.56 -5.50
CA GLY A 170 20.54 5.78 -5.37
C GLY A 170 21.83 5.80 -6.22
N GLY A 171 22.61 6.85 -6.06
CA GLY A 171 23.86 7.02 -6.82
C GLY A 171 23.63 7.49 -8.26
N SER A 172 24.42 6.97 -9.21
CA SER A 172 24.34 7.33 -10.62
C SER A 172 23.21 6.62 -11.34
N ASP A 173 22.55 7.30 -12.29
CA ASP A 173 21.53 6.69 -13.17
C ASP A 173 22.14 5.74 -14.23
N HIS A 174 23.46 5.71 -14.35
CA HIS A 174 24.17 5.00 -15.42
C HIS A 174 25.02 3.82 -14.92
N SER A 175 25.29 3.77 -13.62
CA SER A 175 26.06 2.69 -13.00
C SER A 175 25.78 2.63 -11.48
N PRO A 176 26.08 1.51 -10.80
CA PRO A 176 25.93 1.43 -9.33
C PRO A 176 26.95 2.26 -8.54
N ARG A 177 27.64 3.18 -9.20
CA ARG A 177 28.58 4.08 -8.53
C ARG A 177 27.87 5.02 -7.57
N GLY A 178 28.29 4.99 -6.30
CA GLY A 178 27.67 5.78 -5.24
C GLY A 178 26.28 5.29 -4.83
N ALA A 179 25.90 4.09 -5.26
CA ALA A 179 24.64 3.48 -4.84
C ALA A 179 24.59 3.30 -3.32
N ILE A 180 23.42 3.57 -2.74
CA ILE A 180 23.13 3.32 -1.32
C ILE A 180 23.01 1.81 -1.07
N TYR A 181 22.37 1.11 -2.03
CA TYR A 181 22.17 -0.32 -1.97
C TYR A 181 22.28 -0.94 -3.36
N VAL A 182 22.96 -2.08 -3.46
CA VAL A 182 23.03 -2.89 -4.68
C VAL A 182 22.55 -4.30 -4.33
N PRO A 183 21.36 -4.69 -4.80
CA PRO A 183 20.75 -5.96 -4.49
C PRO A 183 21.49 -7.14 -5.17
N PRO A 184 21.10 -8.41 -4.89
CA PRO A 184 21.75 -9.58 -5.46
C PRO A 184 21.73 -9.60 -6.99
N PRO A 185 22.64 -10.34 -7.64
CA PRO A 185 22.60 -10.56 -9.07
C PRO A 185 21.27 -11.17 -9.53
N PRO A 186 20.81 -10.89 -10.76
CA PRO A 186 19.48 -11.29 -11.23
C PRO A 186 19.27 -12.80 -11.26
N ASP A 187 20.29 -13.60 -11.47
CA ASP A 187 20.24 -15.07 -11.45
C ASP A 187 19.91 -15.65 -10.06
N ARG A 188 20.13 -14.89 -8.98
CA ARG A 188 19.77 -15.27 -7.60
C ARG A 188 18.32 -14.94 -7.23
N VAL A 189 17.67 -14.06 -7.97
CA VAL A 189 16.32 -13.55 -7.65
C VAL A 189 15.28 -14.68 -7.55
N PRO A 190 15.14 -15.60 -8.51
CA PRO A 190 14.09 -16.64 -8.42
C PRO A 190 14.19 -17.51 -7.18
N ASP A 191 15.39 -17.93 -6.82
CA ASP A 191 15.65 -18.79 -5.65
C ASP A 191 15.36 -18.03 -4.33
N LEU A 192 15.74 -16.76 -4.24
CA LEU A 192 15.50 -15.93 -3.07
C LEU A 192 14.00 -15.60 -2.93
N MET A 193 13.29 -15.43 -4.03
CA MET A 193 11.85 -15.21 -4.02
C MET A 193 11.07 -16.46 -3.64
N GLY A 194 11.55 -17.65 -4.03
CA GLY A 194 11.01 -18.92 -3.54
C GLY A 194 11.13 -19.03 -2.02
N ASP A 195 12.33 -18.80 -1.49
CA ASP A 195 12.61 -18.81 -0.05
C ASP A 195 11.75 -17.77 0.72
N LEU A 196 11.55 -16.58 0.15
CA LEU A 196 10.68 -15.54 0.73
C LEU A 196 9.22 -16.00 0.81
N VAL A 197 8.69 -16.63 -0.24
CA VAL A 197 7.31 -17.14 -0.24
C VAL A 197 7.15 -18.28 0.76
N ASP A 198 8.11 -19.20 0.84
CA ASP A 198 8.13 -20.27 1.84
C ASP A 198 8.09 -19.67 3.27
N PHE A 199 8.86 -18.61 3.54
CA PHE A 199 8.80 -17.88 4.82
C PHE A 199 7.44 -17.21 5.05
N ALA A 200 6.93 -16.47 4.07
CA ALA A 200 5.71 -15.69 4.20
C ALA A 200 4.44 -16.57 4.35
N THR A 201 4.52 -17.84 3.97
CA THR A 201 3.43 -18.81 4.09
C THR A 201 3.49 -19.68 5.35
N ARG A 202 4.49 -19.52 6.21
CA ARG A 202 4.59 -20.23 7.50
C ARG A 202 3.48 -19.79 8.46
N ASP A 203 3.08 -20.71 9.35
CA ASP A 203 2.05 -20.49 10.37
C ASP A 203 2.59 -20.51 11.81
N ASP A 204 3.85 -20.86 12.00
CA ASP A 204 4.54 -21.00 13.28
C ASP A 204 5.25 -19.71 13.76
N ILE A 205 5.18 -18.63 12.97
CA ILE A 205 5.79 -17.31 13.28
C ILE A 205 4.71 -16.33 13.71
N ALA A 206 5.02 -15.44 14.64
CA ALA A 206 4.15 -14.32 15.01
C ALA A 206 3.90 -13.41 13.80
N VAL A 207 2.64 -12.96 13.62
CA VAL A 207 2.16 -12.36 12.36
C VAL A 207 2.87 -11.05 12.00
N ILE A 208 3.00 -10.12 12.96
CA ILE A 208 3.60 -8.82 12.70
C ILE A 208 5.10 -8.94 12.38
N PRO A 209 5.91 -9.69 13.13
CA PRO A 209 7.29 -9.98 12.75
C PRO A 209 7.40 -10.66 11.38
N GLN A 210 6.52 -11.61 11.07
CA GLN A 210 6.50 -12.27 9.75
C GLN A 210 6.23 -11.27 8.63
N ALA A 211 5.23 -10.41 8.77
CA ALA A 211 4.88 -9.39 7.79
C ALA A 211 6.02 -8.38 7.58
N ALA A 212 6.62 -7.90 8.69
CA ALA A 212 7.73 -6.94 8.66
C ALA A 212 8.97 -7.52 7.97
N ILE A 213 9.34 -8.76 8.30
CA ILE A 213 10.51 -9.42 7.71
C ILE A 213 10.26 -9.80 6.25
N ALA A 214 9.07 -10.29 5.91
CA ALA A 214 8.73 -10.59 4.51
C ALA A 214 8.82 -9.34 3.63
N HIS A 215 8.34 -8.19 4.12
CA HIS A 215 8.50 -6.92 3.45
C HIS A 215 9.97 -6.52 3.29
N ALA A 216 10.75 -6.50 4.38
CA ALA A 216 12.16 -6.10 4.35
C ALA A 216 13.00 -7.03 3.47
N GLN A 217 12.70 -8.33 3.46
CA GLN A 217 13.38 -9.31 2.62
C GLN A 217 13.09 -9.08 1.13
N LEU A 218 11.84 -8.73 0.76
CA LEU A 218 11.53 -8.36 -0.63
C LEU A 218 12.31 -7.13 -1.06
N GLU A 219 12.40 -6.11 -0.19
CA GLU A 219 13.21 -4.92 -0.45
C GLU A 219 14.70 -5.26 -0.59
N ALA A 220 15.20 -6.21 0.21
CA ALA A 220 16.59 -6.67 0.11
C ALA A 220 16.87 -7.46 -1.17
N ILE A 221 15.93 -8.29 -1.64
CA ILE A 221 16.03 -9.02 -2.91
C ILE A 221 15.90 -8.06 -4.09
N HIS A 222 15.01 -7.08 -3.97
CA HIS A 222 14.70 -6.07 -4.99
C HIS A 222 14.41 -6.70 -6.36
N PRO A 223 13.39 -7.59 -6.44
CA PRO A 223 13.24 -8.53 -7.57
C PRO A 223 12.79 -7.91 -8.88
N PHE A 224 12.30 -6.67 -8.87
CA PHE A 224 11.74 -5.99 -10.04
C PHE A 224 12.60 -4.80 -10.47
N THR A 225 12.38 -4.33 -11.70
CA THR A 225 13.03 -3.11 -12.19
C THR A 225 12.54 -1.86 -11.48
N ASP A 226 11.25 -1.78 -11.19
CA ASP A 226 10.59 -0.78 -10.36
C ASP A 226 9.41 -1.40 -9.57
N GLY A 227 8.78 -0.66 -8.66
CA GLY A 227 7.61 -1.09 -7.90
C GLY A 227 7.88 -2.01 -6.71
N ASN A 228 9.16 -2.27 -6.36
CA ASN A 228 9.52 -3.15 -5.25
C ASN A 228 8.88 -2.71 -3.93
N GLY A 229 8.99 -1.44 -3.56
CA GLY A 229 8.41 -0.92 -2.33
C GLY A 229 6.90 -1.10 -2.24
N ARG A 230 6.17 -0.80 -3.32
CA ARG A 230 4.71 -0.96 -3.36
C ARG A 230 4.29 -2.42 -3.24
N ILE A 231 4.97 -3.34 -3.92
CA ILE A 231 4.72 -4.80 -3.82
C ILE A 231 5.14 -5.33 -2.45
N GLY A 232 6.25 -4.88 -1.88
CA GLY A 232 6.73 -5.29 -0.56
C GLY A 232 5.77 -4.92 0.57
N ARG A 233 5.23 -3.70 0.56
CA ARG A 233 4.21 -3.28 1.54
C ARG A 233 2.89 -4.02 1.32
N ALA A 234 2.50 -4.26 0.08
CA ALA A 234 1.33 -5.08 -0.24
C ALA A 234 1.51 -6.55 0.20
N LEU A 235 2.73 -7.11 0.13
CA LEU A 235 3.06 -8.43 0.66
C LEU A 235 2.87 -8.48 2.18
N ALA A 236 3.32 -7.46 2.93
CA ALA A 236 3.08 -7.41 4.38
C ALA A 236 1.58 -7.43 4.71
N ALA A 237 0.76 -6.65 4.00
CA ALA A 237 -0.69 -6.66 4.15
C ALA A 237 -1.29 -8.04 3.80
N ALA A 238 -0.78 -8.71 2.76
CA ALA A 238 -1.22 -10.05 2.38
C ALA A 238 -0.88 -11.11 3.43
N VAL A 239 0.28 -11.02 4.10
CA VAL A 239 0.62 -11.90 5.25
C VAL A 239 -0.39 -11.71 6.38
N VAL A 240 -0.70 -10.47 6.78
CA VAL A 240 -1.69 -10.17 7.82
C VAL A 240 -3.08 -10.70 7.45
N ARG A 241 -3.48 -10.55 6.19
CA ARG A 241 -4.74 -11.07 5.64
C ARG A 241 -4.79 -12.59 5.69
N ARG A 242 -3.77 -13.27 5.16
CA ARG A 242 -3.67 -14.73 5.14
C ARG A 242 -3.75 -15.32 6.55
N ARG A 243 -3.13 -14.70 7.53
CA ARG A 243 -3.14 -15.12 8.93
C ARG A 243 -4.46 -14.82 9.66
N GLY A 244 -5.44 -14.23 8.97
CA GLY A 244 -6.80 -14.01 9.45
C GLY A 244 -6.96 -12.93 10.53
N ILE A 245 -5.98 -12.07 10.72
CA ILE A 245 -6.03 -10.94 11.66
C ILE A 245 -6.88 -9.79 11.10
N ALA A 246 -6.77 -9.52 9.79
CA ALA A 246 -7.60 -8.56 9.07
C ALA A 246 -8.29 -9.26 7.90
N ARG A 247 -9.54 -9.72 8.11
CA ARG A 247 -10.29 -10.48 7.09
C ARG A 247 -11.05 -9.61 6.12
N SER A 248 -11.54 -8.48 6.58
CA SER A 248 -12.44 -7.60 5.83
C SER A 248 -11.76 -6.30 5.41
N VAL A 249 -10.83 -5.78 6.21
CA VAL A 249 -10.18 -4.48 5.98
C VAL A 249 -8.69 -4.62 5.66
N THR A 250 -8.11 -3.62 5.01
CA THR A 250 -6.65 -3.43 4.89
C THR A 250 -6.28 -2.20 5.70
N VAL A 251 -5.39 -2.35 6.68
CA VAL A 251 -4.97 -1.25 7.55
C VAL A 251 -3.99 -0.37 6.77
N PRO A 252 -4.14 0.98 6.75
CA PRO A 252 -3.29 1.88 5.98
C PRO A 252 -1.94 2.16 6.69
N VAL A 253 -1.14 1.11 6.85
CA VAL A 253 0.18 1.15 7.51
C VAL A 253 1.14 2.09 6.77
N ALA A 254 1.05 2.15 5.44
CA ALA A 254 1.91 3.01 4.63
C ALA A 254 1.77 4.49 4.96
N SER A 255 0.63 4.97 5.48
CA SER A 255 0.47 6.36 5.94
C SER A 255 1.42 6.69 7.09
N ALA A 256 1.57 5.78 8.05
CA ALA A 256 2.51 5.92 9.16
C ALA A 256 3.98 5.84 8.69
N LEU A 257 4.29 4.91 7.79
CA LEU A 257 5.63 4.77 7.21
C LEU A 257 6.04 6.01 6.41
N ALA A 258 5.12 6.58 5.63
CA ALA A 258 5.34 7.81 4.87
C ALA A 258 5.66 9.00 5.80
N ALA A 259 4.98 9.09 6.94
CA ALA A 259 5.19 10.14 7.93
C ALA A 259 6.55 10.03 8.64
N ARG A 260 7.11 8.82 8.76
CA ARG A 260 8.44 8.53 9.35
C ARG A 260 9.41 7.95 8.31
N ARG A 261 9.35 8.45 7.09
CA ARG A 261 10.09 7.93 5.93
C ARG A 261 11.59 7.71 6.20
N GLY A 262 12.23 8.63 6.91
CA GLY A 262 13.65 8.49 7.27
C GLY A 262 13.91 7.29 8.17
N ALA A 263 13.11 7.10 9.22
CA ALA A 263 13.21 5.95 10.12
C ALA A 263 12.89 4.63 9.39
N TYR A 264 11.94 4.66 8.46
CA TYR A 264 11.60 3.50 7.64
C TYR A 264 12.77 3.02 6.76
N PHE A 265 13.43 3.92 6.03
CA PHE A 265 14.59 3.54 5.24
C PHE A 265 15.80 3.14 6.12
N GLN A 266 15.95 3.78 7.30
CA GLN A 266 16.99 3.35 8.24
C GLN A 266 16.73 1.92 8.73
N ALA A 267 15.49 1.57 9.11
CA ALA A 267 15.13 0.24 9.55
C ALA A 267 15.35 -0.85 8.47
N LEU A 268 15.14 -0.52 7.18
CA LEU A 268 15.51 -1.41 6.07
C LEU A 268 17.03 -1.59 5.96
N ASN A 269 17.82 -0.53 6.17
CA ASN A 269 19.27 -0.64 6.18
C ASN A 269 19.77 -1.47 7.37
N ASP A 270 19.16 -1.32 8.55
CA ASP A 270 19.46 -2.11 9.74
C ASP A 270 19.14 -3.60 9.50
N PHE A 271 18.03 -3.90 8.81
CA PHE A 271 17.70 -5.25 8.36
C PHE A 271 18.79 -5.85 7.46
N HIS A 272 19.33 -5.09 6.50
CA HIS A 272 20.44 -5.56 5.66
C HIS A 272 21.70 -5.86 6.49
N ALA A 273 21.88 -5.20 7.62
CA ALA A 273 22.96 -5.44 8.58
C ALA A 273 22.68 -6.61 9.54
N GLY A 274 21.50 -7.26 9.44
CA GLY A 274 21.10 -8.38 10.29
C GLY A 274 20.32 -7.98 11.54
N ASP A 275 20.01 -6.69 11.72
CA ASP A 275 19.17 -6.21 12.82
C ASP A 275 17.71 -6.11 12.37
N THR A 276 16.88 -7.02 12.87
CA THR A 276 15.45 -7.10 12.51
C THR A 276 14.54 -6.32 13.46
N GLU A 277 15.04 -5.91 14.61
CA GLU A 277 14.23 -5.27 15.64
C GLU A 277 13.62 -3.94 15.18
N PRO A 278 14.38 -3.01 14.54
CA PRO A 278 13.85 -1.72 14.14
C PRO A 278 12.69 -1.81 13.14
N ILE A 279 12.75 -2.71 12.16
CA ILE A 279 11.68 -2.86 11.17
C ILE A 279 10.44 -3.51 11.77
N ILE A 280 10.60 -4.47 12.69
CA ILE A 280 9.48 -5.12 13.38
C ILE A 280 8.76 -4.11 14.28
N SER A 281 9.48 -3.36 15.11
CA SER A 281 8.92 -2.33 16.00
C SER A 281 8.22 -1.23 15.20
N LEU A 282 8.86 -0.75 14.12
CA LEU A 282 8.26 0.28 13.25
C LEU A 282 6.95 -0.19 12.62
N ILE A 283 6.88 -1.41 12.10
CA ILE A 283 5.67 -1.96 11.50
C ILE A 283 4.59 -2.22 12.57
N ALA A 284 4.97 -2.64 13.78
CA ALA A 284 4.05 -2.83 14.90
C ALA A 284 3.39 -1.50 15.31
N THR A 285 4.19 -0.48 15.61
CA THR A 285 3.71 0.87 15.96
C THR A 285 2.84 1.45 14.84
N ALA A 286 3.32 1.41 13.59
CA ALA A 286 2.58 1.89 12.43
C ALA A 286 1.22 1.19 12.28
N SER A 287 1.17 -0.12 12.53
CA SER A 287 -0.07 -0.91 12.45
C SER A 287 -1.05 -0.55 13.56
N THR A 288 -0.57 -0.36 14.79
CA THR A 288 -1.40 0.06 15.94
C THR A 288 -2.04 1.42 15.66
N VAL A 289 -1.23 2.42 15.37
CA VAL A 289 -1.72 3.79 15.09
C VAL A 289 -2.70 3.81 13.92
N ALA A 290 -2.36 3.16 12.82
CA ALA A 290 -3.21 3.14 11.64
C ALA A 290 -4.55 2.42 11.90
N ALA A 291 -4.55 1.33 12.67
CA ALA A 291 -5.78 0.61 13.03
C ALA A 291 -6.67 1.44 13.95
N GLU A 292 -6.11 2.10 14.95
CA GLU A 292 -6.87 2.92 15.89
C GLU A 292 -7.48 4.17 15.23
N GLU A 293 -6.72 4.87 14.38
CA GLU A 293 -7.26 5.99 13.62
C GLU A 293 -8.31 5.56 12.59
N SER A 294 -8.15 4.37 12.01
CA SER A 294 -9.17 3.77 11.13
C SER A 294 -10.48 3.45 11.87
N LYS A 295 -10.43 3.14 13.18
CA LYS A 295 -11.66 2.97 14.00
C LYS A 295 -12.39 4.31 14.17
N VAL A 296 -11.66 5.40 14.36
CA VAL A 296 -12.26 6.75 14.42
C VAL A 296 -12.95 7.07 13.10
N THR A 297 -12.28 6.84 11.98
CA THR A 297 -12.86 7.00 10.63
C THR A 297 -14.11 6.12 10.47
N ALA A 298 -14.06 4.86 10.87
CA ALA A 298 -15.21 3.95 10.77
C ALA A 298 -16.43 4.46 11.54
N SER A 299 -16.23 4.99 12.75
CA SER A 299 -17.31 5.59 13.54
C SER A 299 -17.92 6.81 12.86
N ARG A 300 -17.09 7.72 12.32
CA ARG A 300 -17.57 8.89 11.57
C ARG A 300 -18.37 8.49 10.32
N LEU A 301 -17.86 7.51 9.55
CA LEU A 301 -18.56 7.03 8.37
C LEU A 301 -19.92 6.40 8.69
N ALA A 302 -20.05 5.75 9.83
CA ALA A 302 -21.31 5.16 10.29
C ALA A 302 -22.39 6.21 10.61
N GLU A 303 -21.98 7.44 10.99
CA GLU A 303 -22.88 8.54 11.31
C GLU A 303 -23.34 9.31 10.07
N LEU A 304 -22.49 9.41 9.03
CA LEU A 304 -22.77 10.22 7.84
C LEU A 304 -24.13 9.99 7.15
N PRO A 305 -24.62 8.75 6.97
CA PRO A 305 -25.93 8.55 6.33
C PRO A 305 -27.09 9.22 7.09
N ASN A 306 -27.01 9.28 8.42
CA ASN A 306 -28.04 9.96 9.23
C ASN A 306 -27.93 11.47 9.09
N ASP A 307 -26.71 12.03 9.17
CA ASP A 307 -26.45 13.46 8.97
C ASP A 307 -26.92 13.92 7.59
N TRP A 308 -26.68 13.12 6.58
CA TRP A 308 -27.13 13.42 5.22
C TRP A 308 -28.66 13.43 5.11
N ARG A 309 -29.34 12.46 5.76
CA ARG A 309 -30.82 12.42 5.79
C ARG A 309 -31.38 13.66 6.51
N GLU A 310 -30.73 14.13 7.56
CA GLU A 310 -31.14 15.34 8.26
C GLU A 310 -30.99 16.59 7.39
N ARG A 311 -29.93 16.69 6.60
CA ARG A 311 -29.68 17.80 5.67
C ARG A 311 -30.63 17.80 4.46
N VAL A 312 -30.84 16.63 3.86
CA VAL A 312 -31.64 16.48 2.63
C VAL A 312 -33.13 16.35 2.94
N LYS A 313 -33.51 15.72 4.06
CA LYS A 313 -34.89 15.36 4.42
C LYS A 313 -35.62 14.68 3.26
N PRO A 314 -35.09 13.53 2.77
CA PRO A 314 -35.72 12.84 1.65
C PRO A 314 -37.04 12.23 2.04
N SER A 315 -37.98 12.13 1.11
CA SER A 315 -39.16 11.32 1.32
C SER A 315 -38.80 9.83 1.26
N ARG A 316 -39.47 9.02 2.01
CA ARG A 316 -39.26 7.56 2.04
C ARG A 316 -39.33 6.97 0.61
N ALA A 317 -38.40 6.09 0.29
CA ALA A 317 -38.26 5.45 -1.02
C ALA A 317 -38.14 6.43 -2.19
N SER A 318 -37.65 7.64 -1.96
CA SER A 318 -37.40 8.62 -3.00
C SER A 318 -36.02 8.37 -3.67
N ALA A 319 -35.87 8.85 -4.91
CA ALA A 319 -34.59 8.79 -5.60
C ALA A 319 -33.45 9.48 -4.81
N ALA A 320 -33.75 10.50 -3.99
CA ALA A 320 -32.77 11.13 -3.13
C ALA A 320 -32.33 10.21 -1.99
N GLU A 321 -33.25 9.46 -1.36
CA GLU A 321 -32.90 8.46 -0.34
C GLU A 321 -32.05 7.34 -0.92
N SER A 322 -32.44 6.80 -2.09
CA SER A 322 -31.69 5.76 -2.80
C SER A 322 -30.27 6.22 -3.19
N LEU A 323 -30.10 7.49 -3.60
CA LEU A 323 -28.79 8.04 -3.92
C LEU A 323 -27.92 8.25 -2.66
N LEU A 324 -28.51 8.63 -1.51
CA LEU A 324 -27.78 8.72 -0.25
C LEU A 324 -27.27 7.33 0.18
N ASP A 325 -28.09 6.29 0.08
CA ASP A 325 -27.70 4.92 0.40
C ASP A 325 -26.60 4.41 -0.54
N LYS A 326 -26.70 4.74 -1.85
CA LYS A 326 -25.65 4.41 -2.82
C LYS A 326 -24.35 5.12 -2.49
N LEU A 327 -24.36 6.42 -2.18
CA LEU A 327 -23.17 7.17 -1.83
C LEU A 327 -22.51 6.68 -0.53
N ALA A 328 -23.29 6.18 0.43
CA ALA A 328 -22.76 5.57 1.63
C ALA A 328 -22.00 4.26 1.31
N ALA A 329 -22.38 3.53 0.27
CA ALA A 329 -21.71 2.34 -0.22
C ALA A 329 -20.58 2.63 -1.22
N GLU A 330 -20.81 3.56 -2.11
CA GLU A 330 -19.93 3.97 -3.20
C GLU A 330 -19.79 5.50 -3.19
N PRO A 331 -18.78 6.04 -2.51
CA PRO A 331 -18.66 7.48 -2.27
C PRO A 331 -18.37 8.31 -3.52
N VAL A 332 -18.19 7.66 -4.66
CA VAL A 332 -17.96 8.30 -5.95
C VAL A 332 -18.82 7.62 -7.00
N VAL A 333 -19.56 8.44 -7.73
CA VAL A 333 -20.47 7.99 -8.78
C VAL A 333 -20.35 8.89 -10.01
N THR A 334 -20.63 8.37 -11.19
CA THR A 334 -20.86 9.18 -12.37
C THR A 334 -22.36 9.49 -12.52
N THR A 335 -22.70 10.49 -13.33
CA THR A 335 -24.12 10.76 -13.63
C THR A 335 -24.79 9.53 -14.25
N GLU A 336 -24.08 8.79 -15.10
CA GLU A 336 -24.55 7.56 -15.75
C GLU A 336 -24.78 6.44 -14.73
N ASP A 337 -23.86 6.23 -13.76
CA ASP A 337 -24.06 5.26 -12.67
C ASP A 337 -25.33 5.54 -11.87
N VAL A 338 -25.66 6.82 -11.65
CA VAL A 338 -26.89 7.21 -10.93
C VAL A 338 -28.13 6.92 -11.77
N GLU A 339 -28.08 7.14 -13.08
CA GLU A 339 -29.20 6.81 -14.01
C GLU A 339 -29.45 5.30 -14.07
N ASP A 340 -28.39 4.53 -14.34
CA ASP A 340 -28.47 3.10 -14.59
C ASP A 340 -28.81 2.31 -13.32
N ASP A 341 -28.08 2.54 -12.22
CA ASP A 341 -28.25 1.75 -11.00
C ASP A 341 -29.55 2.05 -10.26
N LEU A 342 -30.03 3.29 -10.34
CA LEU A 342 -31.30 3.68 -9.70
C LEU A 342 -32.50 3.64 -10.66
N GLY A 343 -32.28 3.33 -11.94
CA GLY A 343 -33.34 3.27 -12.95
C GLY A 343 -34.06 4.61 -13.16
N LEU A 344 -33.34 5.72 -13.09
CA LEU A 344 -33.90 7.07 -13.14
C LEU A 344 -33.88 7.63 -14.55
N SER A 345 -34.86 8.51 -14.83
CA SER A 345 -34.80 9.31 -16.05
C SER A 345 -33.75 10.41 -15.90
N VAL A 346 -33.12 10.83 -17.01
CA VAL A 346 -32.11 11.92 -17.05
C VAL A 346 -32.55 13.15 -16.24
N ALA A 347 -33.82 13.60 -16.41
CA ALA A 347 -34.37 14.75 -15.72
C ALA A 347 -34.45 14.54 -14.18
N THR A 348 -34.76 13.32 -13.75
CA THR A 348 -34.84 12.97 -12.33
C THR A 348 -33.44 12.88 -11.72
N THR A 349 -32.49 12.26 -12.42
CA THR A 349 -31.09 12.16 -12.03
C THR A 349 -30.49 13.55 -11.78
N HIS A 350 -30.60 14.48 -12.73
CA HIS A 350 -30.10 15.84 -12.55
C HIS A 350 -30.74 16.54 -11.34
N ARG A 351 -32.06 16.42 -11.17
CA ARG A 351 -32.75 17.03 -10.03
C ARG A 351 -32.27 16.50 -8.68
N VAL A 352 -32.00 15.20 -8.60
CA VAL A 352 -31.53 14.56 -7.36
C VAL A 352 -30.09 14.95 -7.10
N ILE A 353 -29.23 14.93 -8.10
CA ILE A 353 -27.83 15.36 -8.01
C ILE A 353 -27.77 16.83 -7.56
N ASP A 354 -28.53 17.73 -8.20
CA ASP A 354 -28.58 19.14 -7.79
C ASP A 354 -29.01 19.29 -6.32
N ARG A 355 -30.03 18.56 -5.88
CA ARG A 355 -30.48 18.57 -4.50
C ARG A 355 -29.39 18.15 -3.50
N LEU A 356 -28.64 17.10 -3.78
CA LEU A 356 -27.56 16.62 -2.91
C LEU A 356 -26.35 17.57 -2.96
N ARG A 357 -26.06 18.14 -4.13
CA ARG A 357 -25.02 19.18 -4.28
C ARG A 357 -25.38 20.43 -3.47
N ASP A 358 -26.60 20.92 -3.59
CA ASP A 358 -27.06 22.13 -2.88
C ASP A 358 -27.13 21.91 -1.35
N ALA A 359 -27.33 20.67 -0.91
CA ALA A 359 -27.21 20.24 0.48
C ALA A 359 -25.74 20.05 0.93
N GLY A 360 -24.76 20.22 0.04
CA GLY A 360 -23.34 20.08 0.34
C GLY A 360 -22.88 18.65 0.59
N ILE A 361 -23.63 17.63 0.13
CA ILE A 361 -23.28 16.22 0.32
C ILE A 361 -22.33 15.75 -0.77
N ILE A 362 -22.59 16.12 -2.01
CA ILE A 362 -21.74 15.78 -3.15
C ILE A 362 -21.12 17.03 -3.76
N ARG A 363 -19.91 16.85 -4.29
CA ARG A 363 -19.21 17.86 -5.06
C ARG A 363 -18.76 17.33 -6.41
N PRO A 364 -18.72 18.16 -7.47
CA PRO A 364 -18.21 17.75 -8.77
C PRO A 364 -16.70 17.54 -8.69
N LEU A 365 -16.21 16.39 -9.16
CA LEU A 365 -14.80 16.07 -9.25
C LEU A 365 -14.23 16.32 -10.65
N THR A 366 -15.10 16.58 -11.63
CA THR A 366 -14.73 16.88 -13.02
C THR A 366 -15.53 18.09 -13.52
N ASN A 367 -14.96 18.81 -14.49
CA ASN A 367 -15.65 19.91 -15.17
C ASN A 367 -16.29 19.45 -16.50
N ARG A 368 -16.73 18.19 -16.58
CA ARG A 368 -17.40 17.64 -17.78
C ARG A 368 -18.85 18.09 -17.79
N THR A 369 -19.40 18.32 -18.99
CA THR A 369 -20.84 18.60 -19.18
C THR A 369 -21.65 17.31 -19.33
N ARG A 370 -21.01 16.19 -19.68
CA ARG A 370 -21.62 14.86 -19.80
C ARG A 370 -20.87 13.89 -18.91
N ASN A 371 -21.61 12.94 -18.33
CA ASN A 371 -21.10 11.92 -17.45
C ASN A 371 -20.12 12.47 -16.40
N GLN A 372 -20.57 13.48 -15.65
CA GLN A 372 -19.80 14.14 -14.60
C GLN A 372 -19.54 13.16 -13.44
N VAL A 373 -18.35 13.23 -12.87
CA VAL A 373 -18.00 12.46 -11.68
C VAL A 373 -18.32 13.29 -10.44
N TRP A 374 -19.04 12.68 -9.51
CA TRP A 374 -19.48 13.25 -8.25
C TRP A 374 -18.88 12.48 -7.09
N GLY A 375 -18.40 13.19 -6.08
CA GLY A 375 -17.86 12.60 -4.86
C GLY A 375 -18.63 13.01 -3.62
N ALA A 376 -18.90 12.09 -2.72
CA ALA A 376 -19.40 12.39 -1.38
C ALA A 376 -18.31 13.16 -0.61
N GLY A 377 -18.51 14.49 -0.44
CA GLY A 377 -17.50 15.39 0.10
C GLY A 377 -17.01 14.94 1.47
N ASP A 378 -17.94 14.70 2.39
CA ASP A 378 -17.64 14.29 3.77
C ASP A 378 -16.79 13.02 3.85
N ILE A 379 -17.01 12.06 2.94
CA ILE A 379 -16.22 10.81 2.89
C ILE A 379 -14.82 11.04 2.34
N LEU A 380 -14.69 11.84 1.27
CA LEU A 380 -13.39 12.14 0.68
C LEU A 380 -12.52 12.98 1.62
N ASP A 381 -13.13 13.90 2.36
CA ASP A 381 -12.45 14.71 3.35
C ASP A 381 -12.01 13.85 4.55
N GLU A 382 -12.84 12.92 5.02
CA GLU A 382 -12.47 11.97 6.09
C GLU A 382 -11.28 11.07 5.70
N LEU A 383 -11.17 10.66 4.41
CA LEU A 383 -10.00 9.93 3.93
C LEU A 383 -8.71 10.76 3.99
N ALA A 384 -8.80 12.04 3.64
CA ALA A 384 -7.66 12.94 3.72
C ALA A 384 -7.28 13.21 5.19
N ASP A 385 -8.28 13.38 6.07
CA ASP A 385 -8.10 13.57 7.50
C ASP A 385 -7.49 12.32 8.18
N LEU A 386 -7.86 11.13 7.76
CA LEU A 386 -7.26 9.88 8.27
C LEU A 386 -5.74 9.87 8.07
N ASP A 387 -5.28 10.20 6.86
CA ASP A 387 -3.84 10.26 6.55
C ASP A 387 -3.11 11.29 7.43
N VAL A 388 -3.74 12.46 7.65
CA VAL A 388 -3.20 13.51 8.52
C VAL A 388 -3.13 13.08 9.98
N ARG A 389 -4.19 12.44 10.51
CA ARG A 389 -4.22 11.96 11.90
C ARG A 389 -3.19 10.87 12.15
N ILE A 390 -3.09 9.88 11.26
CA ILE A 390 -2.06 8.83 11.35
C ILE A 390 -0.67 9.48 11.36
N ALA A 391 -0.41 10.42 10.43
CA ALA A 391 0.88 11.07 10.33
C ALA A 391 1.22 11.94 11.54
N ALA A 392 0.25 12.60 12.16
CA ALA A 392 0.46 13.39 13.37
C ALA A 392 0.81 12.49 14.55
N ARG A 393 -0.01 11.48 14.79
CA ARG A 393 0.10 10.60 15.97
C ARG A 393 1.40 9.78 15.95
N VAL A 394 1.80 9.24 14.80
CA VAL A 394 3.03 8.43 14.71
C VAL A 394 4.32 9.24 14.88
N ARG A 395 4.26 10.59 14.79
CA ARG A 395 5.39 11.47 15.06
C ARG A 395 5.55 11.81 16.55
N GLU A 396 4.48 11.64 17.32
CA GLU A 396 4.45 11.87 18.76
C GLU A 396 4.98 10.65 19.54
N GLU A 397 4.91 9.45 18.96
CA GLU A 397 5.45 8.18 19.46
C GLU A 397 6.92 7.97 19.05
#